data_a98302dfb76191aec648b884a45668cd
#
_entry.id   a98302dfb76191aec648b884a45668cd
#
_cell.length_a   1.000
_cell.length_b   1.000
_cell.length_c   1.000
_cell.angle_alpha   90.00
_cell.angle_beta   90.00
_cell.angle_gamma   90.00
#
_symmetry.space_group_name_H-M   'P 1'
#
loop_
_entity.id
_entity.type
_entity.pdbx_description
1 polymer ?
#
loop_
_entity_poly.entity_id
_entity_poly.type
_entity_poly.pdbx_seq_one_letter_code
_entity_poly.pdbx_strand_id
1 'polypeptide(L)'
;VKGSHVINDSGYTQKRNRVAVQNDLSSSDDPNEFIIGDVSAVPSPDGRFYPTTGQISVAQATLAASNIIAKLNNQKTSPFTYHSLGTVCSLGPTNGVAELSFMGHWKLKGHKVAPLKRIVNDRTVFELAGFKAMMSSK
;
A
#
# COMPACT_ATOMS: atom_id res chain seq x y z
N VAL A 1 2.14 -2.45 -13.35
CA VAL A 1 0.82 -3.04 -13.07
C VAL A 1 -0.24 -2.18 -13.75
N LYS A 2 -1.26 -2.80 -14.33
CA LYS A 2 -2.44 -2.18 -14.91
C LYS A 2 -3.58 -2.24 -13.89
N GLY A 3 -4.36 -1.17 -13.75
CA GLY A 3 -5.57 -1.18 -12.92
C GLY A 3 -6.74 -1.92 -13.56
N SER A 4 -7.89 -1.91 -12.90
CA SER A 4 -9.12 -2.55 -13.38
C SER A 4 -9.68 -1.84 -14.61
N HIS A 5 -10.33 -2.59 -15.52
CA HIS A 5 -11.06 -2.04 -16.65
C HIS A 5 -12.21 -1.13 -16.23
N VAL A 6 -12.82 -1.37 -15.07
CA VAL A 6 -13.86 -0.50 -14.49
C VAL A 6 -13.40 0.96 -14.39
N ILE A 7 -12.12 1.18 -14.07
CA ILE A 7 -11.57 2.53 -14.01
C ILE A 7 -11.53 3.19 -15.40
N ASN A 8 -11.28 2.42 -16.46
CA ASN A 8 -11.27 2.95 -17.81
C ASN A 8 -12.66 3.48 -18.23
N ASP A 9 -13.71 2.82 -17.75
CA ASP A 9 -15.11 3.11 -18.13
C ASP A 9 -15.80 4.09 -17.18
N SER A 10 -15.13 4.47 -16.08
CA SER A 10 -15.69 5.31 -15.02
C SER A 10 -15.59 6.82 -15.26
N GLY A 11 -14.87 7.25 -16.30
CA GLY A 11 -14.70 8.67 -16.63
C GLY A 11 -13.65 9.43 -15.81
N TYR A 12 -12.99 8.78 -14.85
CA TYR A 12 -11.90 9.42 -14.08
C TYR A 12 -10.69 9.76 -14.93
N THR A 13 -10.02 10.84 -14.61
CA THR A 13 -8.66 11.11 -15.07
C THR A 13 -7.73 10.01 -14.56
N GLN A 14 -7.13 9.26 -15.49
CA GLN A 14 -6.42 8.03 -15.15
C GLN A 14 -5.13 7.82 -15.96
N LYS A 15 -4.22 7.00 -15.43
CA LYS A 15 -3.04 6.52 -16.13
C LYS A 15 -2.90 5.00 -15.94
N ARG A 16 -2.95 4.24 -17.05
CA ARG A 16 -2.90 2.77 -17.04
C ARG A 16 -4.01 2.14 -16.20
N ASN A 17 -5.23 2.63 -16.30
CA ASN A 17 -6.40 2.23 -15.49
C ASN A 17 -6.19 2.40 -13.98
N ARG A 18 -5.42 3.42 -13.58
CA ARG A 18 -5.28 3.85 -12.19
C ARG A 18 -5.67 5.31 -12.13
N VAL A 19 -6.57 5.65 -11.23
CA VAL A 19 -7.09 7.01 -11.06
C VAL A 19 -5.98 7.95 -10.61
N ALA A 20 -5.87 9.10 -11.24
CA ALA A 20 -4.96 10.15 -10.81
C ALA A 20 -5.44 10.74 -9.47
N VAL A 21 -4.56 10.78 -8.48
CA VAL A 21 -4.84 11.34 -7.16
C VAL A 21 -3.82 12.39 -6.78
N GLN A 22 -4.22 13.28 -5.89
CA GLN A 22 -3.36 14.28 -5.27
C GLN A 22 -2.45 13.63 -4.21
N ASN A 23 -1.51 14.40 -3.69
CA ASN A 23 -0.60 13.90 -2.65
C ASN A 23 -1.31 13.51 -1.35
N ASP A 24 -2.50 14.01 -1.08
CA ASP A 24 -3.30 13.68 0.10
C ASP A 24 -4.28 12.53 -0.14
N LEU A 25 -4.16 11.85 -1.28
CA LEU A 25 -4.98 10.71 -1.74
C LEU A 25 -6.39 11.10 -2.23
N SER A 26 -6.72 12.39 -2.30
CA SER A 26 -7.97 12.82 -2.93
C SER A 26 -7.88 12.65 -4.45
N SER A 27 -9.02 12.43 -5.10
CA SER A 27 -9.10 12.38 -6.55
C SER A 27 -8.66 13.70 -7.18
N SER A 28 -8.01 13.63 -8.34
CA SER A 28 -7.71 14.82 -9.14
C SER A 28 -8.96 15.45 -9.75
N ASP A 29 -10.05 14.68 -9.88
CA ASP A 29 -11.31 15.11 -10.50
C ASP A 29 -12.28 15.67 -9.46
N ASP A 30 -12.33 15.09 -8.25
CA ASP A 30 -13.14 15.59 -7.13
C ASP A 30 -12.33 15.52 -5.81
N PRO A 31 -12.06 16.66 -5.17
CA PRO A 31 -11.30 16.69 -3.93
C PRO A 31 -12.04 16.05 -2.74
N ASN A 32 -13.32 15.70 -2.85
CA ASN A 32 -14.08 15.02 -1.80
C ASN A 32 -14.03 13.49 -1.91
N GLU A 33 -13.48 12.96 -2.99
CA GLU A 33 -13.30 11.55 -3.19
C GLU A 33 -11.86 11.14 -2.85
N PHE A 34 -11.70 10.08 -2.06
CA PHE A 34 -10.41 9.51 -1.73
C PHE A 34 -10.24 8.16 -2.39
N ILE A 35 -9.18 7.99 -3.17
CA ILE A 35 -8.93 6.76 -3.94
C ILE A 35 -7.58 6.19 -3.53
N ILE A 36 -7.61 4.95 -3.05
CA ILE A 36 -6.45 4.27 -2.45
C ILE A 36 -6.22 2.88 -3.04
N GLY A 37 -5.10 2.29 -2.72
CA GLY A 37 -4.74 0.93 -3.14
C GLY A 37 -4.29 0.86 -4.60
N ASP A 38 -4.43 -0.31 -5.19
CA ASP A 38 -3.88 -0.63 -6.51
C ASP A 38 -4.53 0.16 -7.66
N VAL A 39 -5.72 0.69 -7.44
CA VAL A 39 -6.43 1.52 -8.42
C VAL A 39 -6.04 2.99 -8.38
N SER A 40 -5.26 3.44 -7.40
CA SER A 40 -4.79 4.82 -7.28
C SER A 40 -3.39 5.02 -7.88
N ALA A 41 -3.18 6.12 -8.58
CA ALA A 41 -1.88 6.56 -9.10
C ALA A 41 -1.31 7.67 -8.21
N VAL A 42 -0.83 7.29 -7.02
CA VAL A 42 -0.30 8.24 -6.02
C VAL A 42 1.09 8.70 -6.44
N PRO A 43 1.34 10.02 -6.56
CA PRO A 43 2.66 10.56 -6.88
C PRO A 43 3.70 10.22 -5.80
N SER A 44 4.90 9.87 -6.23
CA SER A 44 6.07 9.66 -5.38
C SER A 44 7.06 10.83 -5.54
N PRO A 45 7.84 11.16 -4.51
CA PRO A 45 8.81 12.27 -4.57
C PRO A 45 9.87 12.15 -5.68
N ASP A 46 10.11 10.94 -6.20
CA ASP A 46 11.03 10.66 -7.30
C ASP A 46 10.43 10.90 -8.70
N GLY A 47 9.24 11.52 -8.78
CA GLY A 47 8.53 11.81 -10.03
C GLY A 47 7.83 10.61 -10.67
N ARG A 48 7.82 9.46 -9.98
CA ARG A 48 7.08 8.26 -10.38
C ARG A 48 5.79 8.13 -9.56
N PHE A 49 5.14 6.98 -9.66
CA PHE A 49 4.04 6.60 -8.78
C PHE A 49 4.51 5.54 -7.79
N TYR A 50 3.97 5.61 -6.57
CA TYR A 50 4.20 4.55 -5.61
C TYR A 50 3.79 3.18 -6.19
N PRO A 51 4.56 2.12 -5.90
CA PRO A 51 4.24 0.77 -6.36
C PRO A 51 2.96 0.24 -5.69
N THR A 52 2.28 -0.67 -6.38
CA THR A 52 1.08 -1.35 -5.88
C THR A 52 1.48 -2.51 -4.98
N THR A 53 1.45 -2.30 -3.68
CA THR A 53 1.73 -3.33 -2.67
C THR A 53 0.75 -3.22 -1.52
N GLY A 54 0.43 -4.36 -0.87
CA GLY A 54 -0.47 -4.39 0.27
C GLY A 54 -0.04 -3.45 1.42
N GLN A 55 1.26 -3.34 1.69
CA GLN A 55 1.79 -2.45 2.72
C GLN A 55 1.50 -0.97 2.41
N ILE A 56 1.67 -0.56 1.16
CA ILE A 56 1.36 0.80 0.72
C ILE A 56 -0.15 1.03 0.79
N SER A 57 -0.97 0.06 0.38
CA SER A 57 -2.43 0.17 0.44
C SER A 57 -2.94 0.35 1.88
N VAL A 58 -2.37 -0.37 2.85
CA VAL A 58 -2.70 -0.21 4.28
C VAL A 58 -2.29 1.18 4.79
N ALA A 59 -1.08 1.64 4.46
CA ALA A 59 -0.63 2.98 4.83
C ALA A 59 -1.50 4.09 4.21
N GLN A 60 -1.92 3.92 2.95
CA GLN A 60 -2.86 4.82 2.28
C GLN A 60 -4.22 4.83 2.98
N ALA A 61 -4.76 3.67 3.38
CA ALA A 61 -6.03 3.57 4.07
C ALA A 61 -6.02 4.34 5.40
N THR A 62 -4.95 4.20 6.17
CA THR A 62 -4.79 4.92 7.45
C THR A 62 -4.76 6.43 7.23
N LEU A 63 -4.00 6.91 6.25
CA LEU A 63 -3.95 8.34 5.95
C LEU A 63 -5.26 8.86 5.38
N ALA A 64 -5.90 8.12 4.45
CA ALA A 64 -7.17 8.52 3.87
C ALA A 64 -8.25 8.70 4.94
N ALA A 65 -8.34 7.77 5.90
CA ALA A 65 -9.26 7.90 7.04
C ALA A 65 -8.99 9.18 7.84
N SER A 66 -7.72 9.47 8.15
CA SER A 66 -7.34 10.70 8.86
C SER A 66 -7.66 11.96 8.06
N ASN A 67 -7.41 11.94 6.75
CA ASN A 67 -7.68 13.08 5.88
C ASN A 67 -9.18 13.33 5.68
N ILE A 68 -10.00 12.27 5.62
CA ILE A 68 -11.46 12.38 5.59
C ILE A 68 -11.95 13.07 6.87
N ILE A 69 -11.48 12.63 8.04
CA ILE A 69 -11.82 13.24 9.33
C ILE A 69 -11.37 14.70 9.39
N ALA A 70 -10.15 15.00 8.97
CA ALA A 70 -9.64 16.36 8.91
C ALA A 70 -10.53 17.26 8.03
N LYS A 71 -10.94 16.76 6.88
CA LYS A 71 -11.78 17.48 5.94
C LYS A 71 -13.19 17.74 6.48
N LEU A 72 -13.80 16.75 7.15
CA LEU A 72 -15.09 16.91 7.82
C LEU A 72 -15.03 17.96 8.93
N ASN A 73 -13.87 18.15 9.56
CA ASN A 73 -13.64 19.14 10.60
C ASN A 73 -13.08 20.49 10.04
N ASN A 74 -13.09 20.70 8.72
CA ASN A 74 -12.51 21.86 8.04
C ASN A 74 -11.02 22.08 8.38
N GLN A 75 -10.28 21.01 8.59
CA GLN A 75 -8.85 21.00 8.85
C GLN A 75 -8.08 20.66 7.57
N LYS A 76 -6.79 21.02 7.53
CA LYS A 76 -5.91 20.72 6.41
C LYS A 76 -5.59 19.22 6.36
N THR A 77 -5.65 18.63 5.16
CA THR A 77 -5.20 17.27 4.89
C THR A 77 -3.67 17.16 4.91
N SER A 78 -3.18 15.95 5.17
CA SER A 78 -1.76 15.63 5.19
C SER A 78 -1.34 14.88 3.91
N PRO A 79 -0.13 15.12 3.38
CA PRO A 79 0.36 14.41 2.21
C PRO A 79 0.77 12.98 2.55
N PHE A 80 0.60 12.08 1.59
CA PHE A 80 1.07 10.69 1.68
C PHE A 80 2.59 10.63 1.50
N THR A 81 3.25 10.04 2.47
CA THR A 81 4.67 9.69 2.39
C THR A 81 4.85 8.25 2.84
N TYR A 82 5.66 7.48 2.12
CA TYR A 82 5.92 6.10 2.46
C TYR A 82 7.39 5.75 2.26
N HIS A 83 8.01 5.22 3.29
CA HIS A 83 9.36 4.67 3.24
C HIS A 83 9.28 3.15 3.29
N SER A 84 9.72 2.49 2.21
CA SER A 84 9.73 1.03 2.15
C SER A 84 10.70 0.46 3.18
N LEU A 85 10.21 -0.43 4.01
CA LEU A 85 11.05 -1.21 4.95
C LEU A 85 11.78 -2.35 4.24
N GLY A 86 11.38 -2.67 3.01
CA GLY A 86 11.95 -3.74 2.21
C GLY A 86 10.90 -4.51 1.42
N THR A 87 11.36 -5.48 0.67
CA THR A 87 10.51 -6.36 -0.16
C THR A 87 10.80 -7.82 0.16
N VAL A 88 9.76 -8.62 0.32
CA VAL A 88 9.86 -10.06 0.55
C VAL A 88 9.09 -10.78 -0.55
N CYS A 89 9.77 -11.62 -1.32
CA CYS A 89 9.18 -12.46 -2.35
C CYS A 89 9.36 -13.94 -2.01
N SER A 90 8.26 -14.70 -2.01
CA SER A 90 8.28 -16.15 -1.80
C SER A 90 8.51 -16.86 -3.14
N LEU A 91 9.37 -17.85 -3.13
CA LEU A 91 9.67 -18.76 -4.22
C LEU A 91 9.22 -20.18 -3.83
N GLY A 92 7.97 -20.32 -3.43
CA GLY A 92 7.41 -21.56 -2.91
C GLY A 92 7.37 -21.61 -1.37
N PRO A 93 7.03 -22.78 -0.78
CA PRO A 93 6.75 -22.90 0.66
C PRO A 93 7.98 -22.72 1.55
N THR A 94 9.16 -23.05 1.05
CA THR A 94 10.40 -23.09 1.85
C THR A 94 11.47 -22.10 1.42
N ASN A 95 11.30 -21.43 0.27
CA ASN A 95 12.30 -20.53 -0.29
C ASN A 95 11.75 -19.14 -0.55
N GLY A 96 12.65 -18.15 -0.53
CA GLY A 96 12.32 -16.79 -0.85
C GLY A 96 13.55 -15.90 -1.04
N VAL A 97 13.30 -14.69 -1.47
CA VAL A 97 14.26 -13.60 -1.49
C VAL A 97 13.68 -12.40 -0.74
N ALA A 98 14.48 -11.74 0.04
CA ALA A 98 14.10 -10.51 0.73
C ALA A 98 15.21 -9.47 0.59
N GLU A 99 14.78 -8.23 0.42
CA GLU A 99 15.63 -7.05 0.48
C GLU A 99 15.08 -6.15 1.59
N LEU A 100 15.90 -5.89 2.61
CA LEU A 100 15.54 -5.08 3.77
C LEU A 100 16.27 -3.75 3.68
N SER A 101 15.52 -2.65 3.63
CA SER A 101 16.07 -1.31 3.43
C SER A 101 16.39 -0.60 4.74
N PHE A 102 15.78 -0.98 5.86
CA PHE A 102 15.90 -0.30 7.15
C PHE A 102 17.19 -0.61 7.91
N MET A 103 17.95 -1.67 7.52
CA MET A 103 19.21 -2.07 8.13
C MET A 103 20.37 -2.08 7.12
N GLY A 104 20.37 -1.19 6.11
CA GLY A 104 21.49 -1.07 5.17
C GLY A 104 21.44 -2.02 3.98
N HIS A 105 20.32 -2.19 3.31
CA HIS A 105 20.15 -3.00 2.08
C HIS A 105 20.62 -4.46 2.21
N TRP A 106 20.11 -5.14 3.20
CA TRP A 106 20.40 -6.57 3.39
C TRP A 106 19.60 -7.43 2.42
N LYS A 107 20.33 -8.28 1.68
CA LYS A 107 19.74 -9.28 0.78
C LYS A 107 19.79 -10.66 1.41
N LEU A 108 18.63 -11.24 1.65
CA LEU A 108 18.46 -12.57 2.19
C LEU A 108 17.92 -13.51 1.12
N LYS A 109 18.38 -14.77 1.10
CA LYS A 109 17.92 -15.81 0.17
C LYS A 109 17.72 -17.13 0.89
N GLY A 110 16.83 -17.97 0.35
CA GLY A 110 16.63 -19.35 0.78
C GLY A 110 15.66 -19.50 1.95
N HIS A 111 15.85 -20.54 2.74
CA HIS A 111 14.92 -20.97 3.80
C HIS A 111 14.72 -19.92 4.91
N LYS A 112 15.68 -19.05 5.14
CA LYS A 112 15.58 -17.98 6.15
C LYS A 112 14.55 -16.90 5.82
N VAL A 113 14.10 -16.82 4.57
CA VAL A 113 13.10 -15.84 4.11
C VAL A 113 11.68 -16.32 4.36
N ALA A 114 11.44 -17.62 4.39
CA ALA A 114 10.11 -18.18 4.62
C ALA A 114 9.47 -17.74 5.96
N PRO A 115 10.16 -17.81 7.12
CA PRO A 115 9.63 -17.30 8.38
C PRO A 115 9.42 -15.78 8.37
N LEU A 116 10.25 -15.01 7.68
CA LEU A 116 10.08 -13.56 7.58
C LEU A 116 8.78 -13.19 6.86
N LYS A 117 8.45 -13.88 5.77
CA LYS A 117 7.17 -13.69 5.08
C LYS A 117 5.98 -14.02 5.98
N ARG A 118 6.09 -15.07 6.79
CA ARG A 118 5.04 -15.44 7.75
C ARG A 118 4.80 -14.34 8.77
N ILE A 119 5.86 -13.76 9.34
CA ILE A 119 5.77 -12.63 10.27
C ILE A 119 5.06 -11.42 9.62
N VAL A 120 5.37 -11.10 8.37
CA VAL A 120 4.72 -10.00 7.64
C VAL A 120 3.23 -10.30 7.43
N ASN A 121 2.87 -11.53 7.06
CA ASN A 121 1.47 -11.93 6.90
C ASN A 121 0.72 -11.93 8.25
N ASP A 122 1.32 -12.48 9.30
CA ASP A 122 0.71 -12.55 10.63
C ASP A 122 0.44 -11.15 11.19
N ARG A 123 1.38 -10.21 10.96
CA ARG A 123 1.16 -8.82 11.30
C ARG A 123 -0.04 -8.22 10.57
N THR A 124 -0.18 -8.46 9.28
CA THR A 124 -1.32 -7.96 8.48
C THR A 124 -2.64 -8.55 8.98
N VAL A 125 -2.67 -9.84 9.26
CA VAL A 125 -3.88 -10.51 9.83
C VAL A 125 -4.21 -9.94 11.20
N PHE A 126 -3.21 -9.71 12.05
CA PHE A 126 -3.40 -9.09 13.36
C PHE A 126 -3.98 -7.67 13.27
N GLU A 127 -3.44 -6.85 12.37
CA GLU A 127 -3.91 -5.47 12.15
C GLU A 127 -5.35 -5.41 11.60
N LEU A 128 -5.76 -6.39 10.77
CA LEU A 128 -7.08 -6.41 10.14
C LEU A 128 -8.16 -7.13 10.96
N ALA A 129 -7.81 -8.20 11.64
CA ALA A 129 -8.79 -9.12 12.25
C ALA A 129 -8.49 -9.48 13.72
N GLY A 130 -7.44 -8.90 14.29
CA GLY A 130 -7.06 -9.07 15.68
C GLY A 130 -6.31 -10.38 16.00
N PHE A 131 -5.91 -10.51 17.25
CA PHE A 131 -5.05 -11.60 17.73
C PHE A 131 -5.65 -13.00 17.53
N LYS A 132 -6.95 -13.16 17.73
CA LYS A 132 -7.64 -14.44 17.61
C LYS A 132 -7.59 -14.99 16.16
N ALA A 133 -7.79 -14.11 15.17
CA ALA A 133 -7.71 -14.48 13.77
C ALA A 133 -6.27 -14.84 13.35
N MET A 134 -5.27 -14.11 13.84
CA MET A 134 -3.86 -14.43 13.59
C MET A 134 -3.49 -15.83 14.11
N MET A 135 -3.98 -16.21 15.28
CA MET A 135 -3.73 -17.55 15.86
C MET A 135 -4.43 -18.69 15.12
N SER A 136 -5.56 -18.42 14.46
CA SER A 136 -6.33 -19.41 13.69
C SER A 136 -5.90 -19.55 12.23
N SER A 137 -5.05 -18.67 11.72
CA SER A 137 -4.54 -18.67 10.34
C SER A 137 -3.36 -19.63 10.10
N LYS A 138 -3.13 -20.57 11.00
CA LYS A 138 -2.06 -21.59 10.91
C LYS A 138 -2.47 -22.78 10.09
#